data_d6453c7697f0269443d6e42a99ba42fc
#
_entry.id   d6453c7697f0269443d6e42a99ba42fc
#
_cell.length_a   1.000
_cell.length_b   1.000
_cell.length_c   1.000
_cell.angle_alpha   90.00
_cell.angle_beta   90.00
_cell.angle_gamma   90.00
#
_symmetry.space_group_name_H-M   'P 1'
#
loop_
_entity.id
_entity.type
_entity.pdbx_description
1 polymer ?
#
loop_
_entity_poly.entity_id
_entity_poly.type
_entity_poly.pdbx_seq_one_letter_code
_entity_poly.pdbx_strand_id
1 'polypeptide(L)'
;MKTNKKGIISKIWIYPFLTLLASSNSYSGNSLQDFAIISQYETPIEIYIAEEIITLDPNKPDATAVAVKGKRIIATGTQKEVEAAIGSQPFKLNDTFKDKILVPSFIAQHDHPLLAGITITSEVIAIEDWMLPDNTFKAAKNHAEYISFLTEAESNMTDPDKLLLTWGYHHYIHGALKQSELDKISSTRPIIVWHRSAHEMYINTAAEKNMVSINHGMTP
;
A
#
# COMPACT_ATOMS: atom_id res chain seq x y z
N MET A 1 89.85 -30.00 25.33
CA MET A 1 89.12 -28.86 24.70
C MET A 1 87.66 -28.93 25.13
N LYS A 2 87.20 -28.12 26.09
CA LYS A 2 85.87 -28.12 26.70
C LYS A 2 85.08 -27.05 26.05
N THR A 3 84.03 -27.40 25.34
CA THR A 3 83.04 -26.46 24.80
C THR A 3 81.86 -26.35 25.73
N ASN A 4 81.70 -25.18 26.27
CA ASN A 4 80.63 -24.80 27.20
C ASN A 4 79.39 -24.39 26.41
N LYS A 5 78.27 -25.15 26.48
CA LYS A 5 76.99 -24.74 25.95
C LYS A 5 76.21 -24.09 27.08
N LYS A 6 76.04 -22.76 26.97
CA LYS A 6 75.13 -22.01 27.82
C LYS A 6 73.67 -22.24 27.29
N GLY A 7 72.84 -22.84 28.13
CA GLY A 7 71.42 -22.96 27.87
C GLY A 7 70.69 -21.63 28.06
N ILE A 8 69.96 -21.23 27.08
CA ILE A 8 69.06 -20.07 27.13
C ILE A 8 67.78 -20.53 27.77
N ILE A 9 67.50 -20.08 28.97
CA ILE A 9 66.20 -20.27 29.63
C ILE A 9 65.27 -19.16 29.12
N SER A 10 64.33 -19.48 28.20
CA SER A 10 63.32 -18.61 27.82
C SER A 10 62.26 -18.51 28.95
N LYS A 11 62.16 -17.34 29.54
CA LYS A 11 61.07 -17.01 30.48
C LYS A 11 59.75 -16.96 29.74
N ILE A 12 58.95 -18.00 29.94
CA ILE A 12 57.55 -17.96 29.50
C ILE A 12 56.77 -17.05 30.45
N TRP A 13 56.38 -15.89 29.99
CA TRP A 13 55.48 -15.03 30.70
C TRP A 13 54.03 -15.60 30.49
N ILE A 14 53.52 -16.23 31.54
CA ILE A 14 52.11 -16.61 31.61
C ILE A 14 51.37 -15.33 31.98
N TYR A 15 50.75 -14.69 30.97
CA TYR A 15 49.74 -13.67 31.23
C TYR A 15 48.55 -14.36 31.84
N PRO A 16 48.04 -13.93 33.00
CA PRO A 16 46.75 -14.40 33.45
C PRO A 16 45.71 -13.82 32.51
N PHE A 17 45.10 -14.70 31.72
CA PHE A 17 43.92 -14.37 30.94
C PHE A 17 42.83 -14.07 31.96
N LEU A 18 42.67 -12.78 32.28
CA LEU A 18 41.55 -12.30 33.05
C LEU A 18 40.31 -12.51 32.19
N THR A 19 39.67 -13.65 32.29
CA THR A 19 38.35 -13.90 31.77
C THR A 19 37.41 -12.96 32.51
N LEU A 20 37.19 -11.80 31.89
CA LEU A 20 36.08 -10.96 32.22
C LEU A 20 34.85 -11.81 31.89
N LEU A 21 34.31 -12.53 32.88
CA LEU A 21 32.96 -13.01 32.88
C LEU A 21 32.11 -11.74 32.86
N ALA A 22 31.88 -11.23 31.66
CA ALA A 22 30.73 -10.41 31.40
C ALA A 22 29.54 -11.30 31.80
N SER A 23 29.09 -11.14 33.04
CA SER A 23 27.73 -11.53 33.38
C SER A 23 26.87 -10.76 32.40
N SER A 24 26.56 -11.41 31.28
CA SER A 24 25.38 -11.06 30.51
C SER A 24 24.25 -11.24 31.52
N ASN A 25 23.95 -10.19 32.28
CA ASN A 25 22.59 -10.00 32.72
C ASN A 25 21.84 -10.08 31.40
N SER A 26 21.32 -11.26 31.09
CA SER A 26 20.16 -11.39 30.26
C SER A 26 19.13 -10.52 30.97
N TYR A 27 19.06 -9.25 30.60
CA TYR A 27 17.83 -8.55 30.67
C TYR A 27 16.90 -9.45 29.87
N SER A 28 16.23 -10.34 30.57
CA SER A 28 14.98 -10.87 30.14
C SER A 28 14.12 -9.62 30.00
N GLY A 29 14.35 -8.95 28.90
CA GLY A 29 13.70 -7.72 28.57
C GLY A 29 12.25 -8.08 28.66
N ASN A 30 11.66 -7.54 29.65
CA ASN A 30 10.23 -7.53 29.79
C ASN A 30 9.74 -7.25 28.41
N SER A 31 8.98 -8.18 27.94
CA SER A 31 8.63 -8.35 26.53
C SER A 31 8.19 -7.02 25.95
N LEU A 32 8.18 -6.89 24.64
CA LEU A 32 7.52 -5.80 23.93
C LEU A 32 6.11 -5.46 24.51
N GLN A 33 5.53 -6.40 25.25
CA GLN A 33 4.31 -6.23 26.03
C GLN A 33 4.44 -5.28 27.23
N ASP A 34 5.53 -5.36 28.00
CA ASP A 34 5.76 -4.46 29.14
C ASP A 34 6.10 -3.05 28.67
N PHE A 35 6.86 -2.94 27.56
CA PHE A 35 7.10 -1.64 26.93
C PHE A 35 5.80 -1.04 26.39
N ALA A 36 4.94 -1.86 25.80
CA ALA A 36 3.63 -1.44 25.32
C ALA A 36 2.71 -1.01 26.48
N ILE A 37 2.77 -1.69 27.61
CA ILE A 37 2.01 -1.33 28.83
C ILE A 37 2.51 -0.01 29.39
N ILE A 38 3.83 0.16 29.58
CA ILE A 38 4.40 1.41 30.11
C ILE A 38 4.09 2.58 29.18
N SER A 39 4.21 2.42 27.86
CA SER A 39 3.88 3.47 26.91
C SER A 39 2.38 3.82 26.89
N GLN A 40 1.50 2.90 27.28
CA GLN A 40 0.05 3.17 27.39
C GLN A 40 -0.30 4.01 28.63
N TYR A 41 0.45 3.88 29.72
CA TYR A 41 0.19 4.67 30.94
C TYR A 41 0.58 6.13 30.79
N GLU A 42 1.60 6.42 29.98
CA GLU A 42 2.09 7.78 29.76
C GLU A 42 1.40 8.51 28.59
N THR A 43 0.62 7.79 27.78
CA THR A 43 -0.05 8.41 26.64
C THR A 43 -1.33 9.10 27.08
N PRO A 44 -1.47 10.41 26.80
CA PRO A 44 -2.70 11.13 27.11
C PRO A 44 -3.88 10.56 26.33
N ILE A 45 -5.07 10.68 26.93
CA ILE A 45 -6.30 10.35 26.22
C ILE A 45 -6.63 11.50 25.27
N GLU A 46 -6.92 11.17 24.01
CA GLU A 46 -7.52 12.10 23.07
C GLU A 46 -8.95 11.71 22.77
N ILE A 47 -9.87 12.66 22.88
CA ILE A 47 -11.26 12.49 22.43
C ILE A 47 -11.41 13.19 21.11
N TYR A 48 -11.63 12.43 20.06
CA TYR A 48 -11.93 12.94 18.73
C TYR A 48 -13.42 13.15 18.58
N ILE A 49 -13.81 14.35 18.14
CA ILE A 49 -15.18 14.69 17.79
C ILE A 49 -15.36 14.55 16.29
N ALA A 50 -16.48 13.95 15.87
CA ALA A 50 -16.86 13.81 14.46
C ALA A 50 -18.33 14.18 14.27
N GLU A 51 -18.73 14.42 13.03
CA GLU A 51 -20.14 14.54 12.66
C GLU A 51 -20.87 13.23 12.96
N GLU A 52 -20.27 12.12 12.53
CA GLU A 52 -20.77 10.77 12.75
C GLU A 52 -19.60 9.79 12.88
N ILE A 53 -19.74 8.77 13.70
CA ILE A 53 -18.80 7.66 13.81
C ILE A 53 -19.59 6.36 13.64
N ILE A 54 -19.40 5.67 12.52
CA ILE A 54 -19.97 4.35 12.27
C ILE A 54 -19.17 3.32 13.05
N THR A 55 -19.75 2.81 14.14
CA THR A 55 -19.01 1.94 15.07
C THR A 55 -18.95 0.47 14.63
N LEU A 56 -19.86 0.02 13.78
CA LEU A 56 -20.14 -1.38 13.45
C LEU A 56 -20.56 -2.24 14.66
N ASP A 57 -20.85 -1.62 15.80
CA ASP A 57 -21.43 -2.29 16.97
C ASP A 57 -22.96 -2.23 16.86
N PRO A 58 -23.67 -3.38 16.74
CA PRO A 58 -25.13 -3.38 16.62
C PRO A 58 -25.86 -2.81 17.84
N ASN A 59 -25.22 -2.73 19.01
CA ASN A 59 -25.78 -2.14 20.22
C ASN A 59 -25.54 -0.63 20.33
N LYS A 60 -24.58 -0.11 19.58
CA LYS A 60 -24.22 1.31 19.50
C LYS A 60 -23.78 1.65 18.07
N PRO A 61 -24.69 1.62 17.09
CA PRO A 61 -24.31 1.77 15.69
C PRO A 61 -23.69 3.13 15.40
N ASP A 62 -24.15 4.17 16.08
CA ASP A 62 -23.78 5.56 15.83
C ASP A 62 -23.11 6.18 17.05
N ALA A 63 -22.14 7.04 16.80
CA ALA A 63 -21.46 7.83 17.80
C ALA A 63 -21.02 9.18 17.19
N THR A 64 -20.70 10.15 18.04
CA THR A 64 -20.14 11.46 17.63
C THR A 64 -18.80 11.76 18.29
N ALA A 65 -18.35 10.88 19.18
CA ALA A 65 -17.06 10.99 19.84
C ALA A 65 -16.41 9.63 20.06
N VAL A 66 -15.09 9.60 20.02
CA VAL A 66 -14.27 8.43 20.33
C VAL A 66 -13.07 8.82 21.18
N ALA A 67 -12.88 8.13 22.31
CA ALA A 67 -11.69 8.29 23.13
C ALA A 67 -10.63 7.27 22.75
N VAL A 68 -9.42 7.75 22.53
CA VAL A 68 -8.24 6.95 22.15
C VAL A 68 -7.16 7.14 23.22
N LYS A 69 -6.58 6.04 23.68
CA LYS A 69 -5.41 6.03 24.56
C LYS A 69 -4.30 5.21 23.90
N GLY A 70 -3.27 5.88 23.45
CA GLY A 70 -2.22 5.24 22.63
C GLY A 70 -2.77 4.69 21.32
N LYS A 71 -2.75 3.38 21.18
CA LYS A 71 -3.23 2.68 19.97
C LYS A 71 -4.60 2.00 20.17
N ARG A 72 -5.33 2.34 21.21
CA ARG A 72 -6.60 1.68 21.55
C ARG A 72 -7.73 2.67 21.68
N ILE A 73 -8.86 2.31 21.10
CA ILE A 73 -10.15 2.94 21.39
C ILE A 73 -10.59 2.43 22.76
N ILE A 74 -10.92 3.35 23.67
CA ILE A 74 -11.33 3.03 25.04
C ILE A 74 -12.79 3.36 25.31
N ALA A 75 -13.39 4.24 24.53
CA ALA A 75 -14.82 4.55 24.59
C ALA A 75 -15.32 5.13 23.27
N THR A 76 -16.58 4.88 22.93
CA THR A 76 -17.32 5.48 21.82
C THR A 76 -18.71 5.88 22.26
N GLY A 77 -19.30 6.91 21.66
CA GLY A 77 -20.63 7.39 21.95
C GLY A 77 -20.77 8.88 21.69
N THR A 78 -21.69 9.55 22.36
CA THR A 78 -21.69 11.01 22.42
C THR A 78 -20.51 11.52 23.25
N GLN A 79 -20.09 12.77 23.03
CA GLN A 79 -19.00 13.36 23.82
C GLN A 79 -19.22 13.17 25.34
N LYS A 80 -20.45 13.43 25.82
CA LYS A 80 -20.81 13.28 27.24
C LYS A 80 -20.65 11.85 27.76
N GLU A 81 -21.04 10.86 26.95
CA GLU A 81 -20.88 9.43 27.30
C GLU A 81 -19.42 9.02 27.36
N VAL A 82 -18.62 9.49 26.41
CA VAL A 82 -17.20 9.23 26.34
C VAL A 82 -16.48 9.87 27.53
N GLU A 83 -16.77 11.12 27.86
CA GLU A 83 -16.21 11.79 29.03
C GLU A 83 -16.62 11.07 30.35
N ALA A 84 -17.86 10.63 30.46
CA ALA A 84 -18.30 9.84 31.61
C ALA A 84 -17.56 8.49 31.69
N ALA A 85 -17.30 7.83 30.59
CA ALA A 85 -16.61 6.54 30.55
C ALA A 85 -15.13 6.63 30.95
N ILE A 86 -14.45 7.73 30.64
CA ILE A 86 -13.04 7.94 31.00
C ILE A 86 -12.90 8.49 32.43
N GLY A 87 -13.98 9.03 33.03
CA GLY A 87 -14.01 9.55 34.39
C GLY A 87 -13.10 10.77 34.58
N SER A 88 -12.34 10.79 35.67
CA SER A 88 -11.45 11.90 36.04
C SER A 88 -10.09 11.87 35.37
N GLN A 89 -9.85 10.97 34.42
CA GLN A 89 -8.57 10.94 33.69
C GLN A 89 -8.41 12.18 32.81
N PRO A 90 -7.22 12.80 32.78
CA PRO A 90 -6.97 13.94 31.93
C PRO A 90 -7.06 13.54 30.44
N PHE A 91 -7.69 14.39 29.65
CA PHE A 91 -7.84 14.18 28.22
C PHE A 91 -7.66 15.50 27.45
N LYS A 92 -7.42 15.35 26.15
CA LYS A 92 -7.41 16.43 25.18
C LYS A 92 -8.58 16.26 24.22
N LEU A 93 -9.34 17.32 24.02
CA LEU A 93 -10.38 17.34 22.98
C LEU A 93 -9.75 17.68 21.63
N ASN A 94 -10.13 16.93 20.60
CA ASN A 94 -9.65 17.11 19.23
C ASN A 94 -10.84 17.17 18.26
N ASP A 95 -11.06 18.31 17.66
CA ASP A 95 -12.17 18.60 16.75
C ASP A 95 -11.81 18.53 15.27
N THR A 96 -10.62 17.97 14.94
CA THR A 96 -10.12 17.87 13.56
C THR A 96 -11.11 17.18 12.62
N PHE A 97 -11.95 16.30 13.16
CA PHE A 97 -12.91 15.52 12.39
C PHE A 97 -14.38 15.93 12.61
N LYS A 98 -14.66 17.08 13.25
CA LYS A 98 -16.00 17.51 13.62
C LYS A 98 -17.02 17.54 12.47
N ASP A 99 -16.54 17.79 11.25
CA ASP A 99 -17.35 17.87 10.01
C ASP A 99 -17.08 16.65 9.11
N LYS A 100 -16.69 15.51 9.69
CA LYS A 100 -16.33 14.29 8.96
C LYS A 100 -17.03 13.08 9.54
N ILE A 101 -17.28 12.09 8.69
CA ILE A 101 -17.74 10.76 9.09
C ILE A 101 -16.50 9.89 9.31
N LEU A 102 -16.37 9.31 10.50
CA LEU A 102 -15.33 8.35 10.81
C LEU A 102 -15.84 6.93 10.66
N VAL A 103 -15.05 6.09 10.04
CA VAL A 103 -15.34 4.66 9.87
C VAL A 103 -14.14 3.84 10.34
N PRO A 104 -14.34 2.59 10.80
CA PRO A 104 -13.24 1.67 11.04
C PRO A 104 -12.41 1.46 9.77
N SER A 105 -11.12 1.19 9.95
CA SER A 105 -10.23 0.84 8.83
C SER A 105 -10.74 -0.40 8.10
N PHE A 106 -10.64 -0.39 6.79
CA PHE A 106 -10.92 -1.57 5.99
C PHE A 106 -9.84 -2.64 6.21
N ILE A 107 -10.27 -3.88 6.41
CA ILE A 107 -9.39 -5.04 6.50
C ILE A 107 -9.63 -5.88 5.26
N ALA A 108 -8.70 -5.81 4.33
CA ALA A 108 -8.73 -6.64 3.13
C ALA A 108 -8.08 -7.99 3.43
N GLN A 109 -8.85 -9.07 3.33
CA GLN A 109 -8.34 -10.43 3.47
C GLN A 109 -7.62 -10.89 2.19
N HIS A 110 -8.03 -10.35 1.05
CA HIS A 110 -7.41 -10.55 -0.24
C HIS A 110 -7.61 -9.28 -1.08
N ASP A 111 -6.51 -8.62 -1.44
CA ASP A 111 -6.55 -7.37 -2.19
C ASP A 111 -5.33 -7.23 -3.11
N HIS A 112 -5.53 -6.54 -4.22
CA HIS A 112 -4.50 -6.15 -5.16
C HIS A 112 -4.49 -4.62 -5.33
N PRO A 113 -4.02 -3.86 -4.33
CA PRO A 113 -4.18 -2.40 -4.31
C PRO A 113 -3.51 -1.70 -5.49
N LEU A 114 -2.37 -2.22 -5.97
CA LEU A 114 -1.70 -1.70 -7.16
C LEU A 114 -2.57 -1.90 -8.40
N LEU A 115 -3.14 -3.10 -8.59
CA LEU A 115 -4.02 -3.40 -9.71
C LEU A 115 -5.29 -2.52 -9.64
N ALA A 116 -5.90 -2.38 -8.47
CA ALA A 116 -7.05 -1.52 -8.26
C ALA A 116 -6.72 -0.06 -8.62
N GLY A 117 -5.60 0.47 -8.15
CA GLY A 117 -5.15 1.83 -8.46
C GLY A 117 -4.94 2.05 -9.96
N ILE A 118 -4.31 1.12 -10.64
CA ILE A 118 -4.11 1.20 -12.10
C ILE A 118 -5.46 1.11 -12.84
N THR A 119 -6.37 0.21 -12.43
CA THR A 119 -7.69 0.06 -13.05
C THR A 119 -8.54 1.33 -12.93
N ILE A 120 -8.55 1.98 -11.76
CA ILE A 120 -9.30 3.22 -11.54
C ILE A 120 -8.79 4.36 -12.44
N THR A 121 -7.51 4.36 -12.78
CA THR A 121 -6.87 5.41 -13.58
C THR A 121 -6.75 5.07 -15.06
N SER A 122 -7.14 3.87 -15.48
CA SER A 122 -7.11 3.42 -16.87
C SER A 122 -8.46 3.56 -17.56
N GLU A 123 -8.47 3.50 -18.89
CA GLU A 123 -9.69 3.29 -19.66
C GLU A 123 -10.13 1.83 -19.53
N VAL A 124 -11.37 1.59 -19.08
CA VAL A 124 -11.86 0.22 -18.90
C VAL A 124 -12.66 -0.21 -20.14
N ILE A 125 -12.09 -1.19 -20.87
CA ILE A 125 -12.76 -1.84 -22.00
C ILE A 125 -12.83 -3.34 -21.69
N ALA A 126 -13.91 -3.76 -21.06
CA ALA A 126 -14.08 -5.08 -20.50
C ALA A 126 -15.28 -5.84 -21.09
N ILE A 127 -15.43 -7.10 -20.71
CA ILE A 127 -16.54 -7.95 -21.15
C ILE A 127 -17.86 -7.67 -20.40
N GLU A 128 -17.80 -6.93 -19.31
CA GLU A 128 -18.92 -6.47 -18.48
C GLU A 128 -18.91 -4.94 -18.33
N ASP A 129 -20.10 -4.39 -18.01
CA ASP A 129 -20.21 -2.97 -17.64
C ASP A 129 -19.45 -2.70 -16.33
N TRP A 130 -18.72 -1.59 -16.27
CA TRP A 130 -17.99 -1.16 -15.06
C TRP A 130 -18.51 0.20 -14.62
N MET A 131 -18.79 0.32 -13.33
CA MET A 131 -19.13 1.58 -12.67
C MET A 131 -18.02 1.92 -11.68
N LEU A 132 -17.24 2.93 -12.02
CA LEU A 132 -16.25 3.54 -11.16
C LEU A 132 -16.80 4.83 -10.56
N PRO A 133 -16.20 5.39 -9.50
CA PRO A 133 -16.72 6.60 -8.85
C PRO A 133 -16.96 7.77 -9.80
N ASP A 134 -16.07 7.96 -10.79
CA ASP A 134 -16.10 9.11 -11.69
C ASP A 134 -16.53 8.76 -13.13
N ASN A 135 -16.71 7.47 -13.45
CA ASN A 135 -17.02 7.06 -14.82
C ASN A 135 -17.75 5.72 -14.90
N THR A 136 -18.50 5.52 -15.99
CA THR A 136 -19.18 4.27 -16.32
C THR A 136 -18.74 3.81 -17.70
N PHE A 137 -18.26 2.57 -17.78
CA PHE A 137 -17.79 1.96 -19.02
C PHE A 137 -18.73 0.86 -19.47
N LYS A 138 -19.07 0.84 -20.73
CA LYS A 138 -19.92 -0.18 -21.34
C LYS A 138 -19.08 -1.39 -21.75
N ALA A 139 -19.70 -2.57 -21.63
CA ALA A 139 -19.11 -3.81 -22.05
C ALA A 139 -18.85 -3.86 -23.55
N ALA A 140 -17.65 -4.28 -23.94
CA ALA A 140 -17.36 -4.73 -25.31
C ALA A 140 -17.61 -6.25 -25.38
N LYS A 141 -18.49 -6.67 -26.29
CA LYS A 141 -18.93 -8.07 -26.39
C LYS A 141 -18.24 -8.86 -27.49
N ASN A 142 -17.49 -8.20 -28.34
CA ASN A 142 -16.78 -8.80 -29.46
C ASN A 142 -15.58 -7.92 -29.90
N HIS A 143 -14.81 -8.42 -30.85
CA HIS A 143 -13.64 -7.72 -31.36
C HIS A 143 -13.94 -6.35 -31.96
N ALA A 144 -15.00 -6.24 -32.74
CA ALA A 144 -15.33 -4.99 -33.41
C ALA A 144 -15.72 -3.88 -32.41
N GLU A 145 -16.50 -4.23 -31.39
CA GLU A 145 -16.83 -3.31 -30.30
C GLU A 145 -15.58 -2.92 -29.49
N TYR A 146 -14.70 -3.88 -29.20
CA TYR A 146 -13.45 -3.60 -28.51
C TYR A 146 -12.59 -2.59 -29.24
N ILE A 147 -12.37 -2.80 -30.55
CA ILE A 147 -11.60 -1.88 -31.40
C ILE A 147 -12.29 -0.51 -31.51
N SER A 148 -13.62 -0.49 -31.59
CA SER A 148 -14.38 0.77 -31.60
C SER A 148 -14.19 1.59 -30.35
N PHE A 149 -14.32 0.96 -29.17
CA PHE A 149 -14.14 1.65 -27.88
C PHE A 149 -12.70 2.10 -27.67
N LEU A 150 -11.72 1.28 -28.08
CA LEU A 150 -10.32 1.66 -28.01
C LEU A 150 -9.98 2.85 -28.91
N THR A 151 -10.59 2.90 -30.10
CA THR A 151 -10.45 4.03 -31.04
C THR A 151 -11.10 5.30 -30.50
N GLU A 152 -12.29 5.16 -29.89
CA GLU A 152 -12.98 6.27 -29.24
C GLU A 152 -12.16 6.81 -28.06
N ALA A 153 -11.64 5.92 -27.21
CA ALA A 153 -10.78 6.30 -26.07
C ALA A 153 -9.54 7.07 -26.54
N GLU A 154 -8.88 6.62 -27.60
CA GLU A 154 -7.74 7.33 -28.20
C GLU A 154 -8.15 8.71 -28.70
N SER A 155 -9.25 8.82 -29.44
CA SER A 155 -9.70 10.07 -30.04
C SER A 155 -10.13 11.12 -29.02
N ASN A 156 -10.60 10.70 -27.84
CA ASN A 156 -11.01 11.60 -26.75
C ASN A 156 -9.80 12.18 -25.98
N MET A 157 -8.59 11.68 -26.20
CA MET A 157 -7.39 12.18 -25.51
C MET A 157 -6.79 13.36 -26.28
N THR A 158 -6.68 14.50 -25.61
CA THR A 158 -6.15 15.76 -26.20
C THR A 158 -4.63 15.80 -26.29
N ASP A 159 -3.91 15.19 -25.34
CA ASP A 159 -2.45 15.17 -25.28
C ASP A 159 -1.92 13.97 -26.07
N PRO A 160 -1.22 14.16 -27.20
CA PRO A 160 -0.75 13.06 -28.04
C PRO A 160 0.38 12.22 -27.40
N ASP A 161 1.11 12.78 -26.44
CA ASP A 161 2.23 12.10 -25.77
C ASP A 161 1.76 11.28 -24.56
N LYS A 162 0.54 11.49 -24.11
CA LYS A 162 -0.03 10.76 -22.97
C LYS A 162 -0.32 9.31 -23.35
N LEU A 163 0.17 8.38 -22.54
CA LEU A 163 -0.11 6.94 -22.67
C LEU A 163 -1.62 6.66 -22.58
N LEU A 164 -2.15 5.92 -23.54
CA LEU A 164 -3.44 5.26 -23.43
C LEU A 164 -3.23 3.88 -22.79
N LEU A 165 -3.58 3.77 -21.51
CA LEU A 165 -3.60 2.49 -20.79
C LEU A 165 -5.02 2.01 -20.68
N THR A 166 -5.30 0.80 -21.14
CA THR A 166 -6.63 0.18 -21.01
C THR A 166 -6.57 -1.09 -20.18
N TRP A 167 -7.65 -1.38 -19.47
CA TRP A 167 -7.84 -2.57 -18.66
C TRP A 167 -9.05 -3.37 -19.12
N GLY A 168 -8.99 -4.71 -19.02
CA GLY A 168 -10.16 -5.57 -19.15
C GLY A 168 -10.24 -6.41 -20.41
N TYR A 169 -9.25 -6.28 -21.33
CA TYR A 169 -9.17 -7.09 -22.54
C TYR A 169 -9.18 -8.60 -22.21
N HIS A 170 -9.90 -9.37 -23.04
CA HIS A 170 -9.99 -10.82 -22.90
C HIS A 170 -10.05 -11.48 -24.29
N HIS A 171 -9.00 -12.20 -24.66
CA HIS A 171 -8.81 -12.73 -26.00
C HIS A 171 -9.89 -13.72 -26.48
N TYR A 172 -10.53 -14.47 -25.57
CA TYR A 172 -11.63 -15.38 -25.95
C TYR A 172 -12.91 -14.65 -26.36
N ILE A 173 -13.12 -13.43 -25.90
CA ILE A 173 -14.33 -12.63 -26.20
C ILE A 173 -14.00 -11.56 -27.22
N HIS A 174 -12.93 -10.83 -27.01
CA HIS A 174 -12.52 -9.72 -27.87
C HIS A 174 -11.69 -10.18 -29.08
N GLY A 175 -11.44 -11.50 -29.25
CA GLY A 175 -10.63 -12.04 -30.36
C GLY A 175 -9.13 -11.77 -30.16
N ALA A 176 -8.33 -12.20 -31.13
CA ALA A 176 -6.89 -11.95 -31.12
C ALA A 176 -6.61 -10.48 -31.44
N LEU A 177 -5.75 -9.84 -30.63
CA LEU A 177 -5.31 -8.45 -30.80
C LEU A 177 -3.86 -8.44 -31.29
N LYS A 178 -3.59 -7.77 -32.39
CA LYS A 178 -2.26 -7.65 -32.98
C LYS A 178 -1.72 -6.23 -32.83
N GLN A 179 -0.41 -6.10 -32.69
CA GLN A 179 0.28 -4.81 -32.67
C GLN A 179 -0.12 -3.93 -33.87
N SER A 180 -0.20 -4.53 -35.09
CA SER A 180 -0.60 -3.82 -36.28
C SER A 180 -2.04 -3.28 -36.28
N GLU A 181 -2.91 -3.78 -35.44
CA GLU A 181 -4.26 -3.22 -35.24
C GLU A 181 -4.20 -2.02 -34.29
N LEU A 182 -3.40 -2.11 -33.26
CA LEU A 182 -3.13 -0.97 -32.37
C LEU A 182 -2.41 0.17 -33.10
N ASP A 183 -1.48 -0.13 -33.99
CA ASP A 183 -0.79 0.84 -34.83
C ASP A 183 -1.72 1.60 -35.81
N LYS A 184 -2.83 0.95 -36.22
CA LYS A 184 -3.87 1.62 -37.02
C LYS A 184 -4.73 2.60 -36.21
N ILE A 185 -4.87 2.36 -34.91
CA ILE A 185 -5.57 3.27 -34.00
C ILE A 185 -4.71 4.51 -33.76
N SER A 186 -3.44 4.31 -33.38
CA SER A 186 -2.48 5.41 -33.29
C SER A 186 -1.06 4.92 -33.56
N SER A 187 -0.38 5.60 -34.47
CA SER A 187 1.05 5.36 -34.79
C SER A 187 2.00 6.18 -33.92
N THR A 188 1.48 7.16 -33.19
CA THR A 188 2.26 8.13 -32.39
C THR A 188 2.00 8.02 -30.89
N ARG A 189 0.73 7.90 -30.48
CA ARG A 189 0.38 7.72 -29.07
C ARG A 189 0.77 6.32 -28.60
N PRO A 190 1.49 6.18 -27.47
CA PRO A 190 1.71 4.90 -26.85
C PRO A 190 0.38 4.28 -26.39
N ILE A 191 0.11 3.04 -26.80
CA ILE A 191 -1.08 2.28 -26.39
C ILE A 191 -0.63 1.01 -25.69
N ILE A 192 -1.14 0.79 -24.47
CA ILE A 192 -0.96 -0.46 -23.71
C ILE A 192 -2.34 -1.01 -23.38
N VAL A 193 -2.61 -2.20 -23.84
CA VAL A 193 -3.82 -2.97 -23.53
C VAL A 193 -3.46 -4.02 -22.49
N TRP A 194 -4.00 -3.88 -21.28
CA TRP A 194 -3.74 -4.83 -20.21
C TRP A 194 -4.84 -5.88 -20.15
N HIS A 195 -4.42 -7.13 -20.29
CA HIS A 195 -5.33 -8.27 -20.22
C HIS A 195 -5.91 -8.43 -18.81
N ARG A 196 -7.19 -8.81 -18.71
CA ARG A 196 -7.89 -8.96 -17.42
C ARG A 196 -7.28 -9.99 -16.46
N SER A 197 -6.46 -10.91 -16.97
CA SER A 197 -5.69 -11.82 -16.11
C SER A 197 -4.55 -11.16 -15.36
N ALA A 198 -4.21 -9.90 -15.68
CA ALA A 198 -3.06 -9.16 -15.20
C ALA A 198 -1.68 -9.72 -15.62
N HIS A 199 -1.62 -10.76 -16.47
CA HIS A 199 -0.38 -11.45 -16.85
C HIS A 199 0.13 -11.10 -18.25
N GLU A 200 -0.69 -10.42 -19.07
CA GLU A 200 -0.37 -10.10 -20.46
C GLU A 200 -0.64 -8.64 -20.77
N MET A 201 0.22 -8.05 -21.57
CA MET A 201 0.05 -6.72 -22.12
C MET A 201 0.28 -6.76 -23.64
N TYR A 202 -0.58 -6.06 -24.38
CA TYR A 202 -0.48 -5.86 -25.82
C TYR A 202 -0.13 -4.40 -26.04
N ILE A 203 0.87 -4.13 -26.89
CA ILE A 203 1.39 -2.79 -27.08
C ILE A 203 1.49 -2.45 -28.56
N ASN A 204 1.33 -1.17 -28.91
CA ASN A 204 1.64 -0.68 -30.25
C ASN A 204 3.12 -0.35 -30.41
N THR A 205 3.53 -0.05 -31.63
CA THR A 205 4.93 0.31 -31.96
C THR A 205 5.42 1.56 -31.22
N ALA A 206 4.53 2.53 -30.96
CA ALA A 206 4.88 3.73 -30.21
C ALA A 206 5.21 3.42 -28.74
N ALA A 207 4.42 2.56 -28.09
CA ALA A 207 4.69 2.11 -26.72
C ALA A 207 5.98 1.29 -26.63
N GLU A 208 6.21 0.40 -27.58
CA GLU A 208 7.44 -0.41 -27.66
C GLU A 208 8.69 0.47 -27.70
N LYS A 209 8.71 1.48 -28.58
CA LYS A 209 9.82 2.44 -28.70
C LYS A 209 10.08 3.20 -27.39
N ASN A 210 9.03 3.63 -26.71
CA ASN A 210 9.16 4.34 -25.45
C ASN A 210 9.76 3.46 -24.35
N MET A 211 9.36 2.18 -24.28
CA MET A 211 9.94 1.23 -23.32
C MET A 211 11.42 0.96 -23.59
N VAL A 212 11.83 0.86 -24.84
CA VAL A 212 13.24 0.68 -25.22
C VAL A 212 14.07 1.90 -24.85
N SER A 213 13.55 3.12 -25.06
CA SER A 213 14.22 4.38 -24.71
C SER A 213 14.48 4.50 -23.21
N ILE A 214 13.53 4.10 -22.37
CA ILE A 214 13.67 4.11 -20.90
C ILE A 214 14.80 3.17 -20.47
N ASN A 215 14.87 1.97 -21.05
CA ASN A 215 15.91 0.99 -20.71
C ASN A 215 17.33 1.47 -21.13
N HIS A 216 17.47 2.24 -22.19
CA HIS A 216 18.76 2.80 -22.63
C HIS A 216 19.17 4.03 -21.81
N GLY A 217 18.24 4.72 -21.17
CA GLY A 217 18.52 5.83 -20.26
C GLY A 217 18.90 5.42 -18.82
N MET A 218 18.76 4.13 -18.48
CA MET A 218 19.12 3.56 -17.17
C MET A 218 20.44 2.76 -17.21
N THR A 219 21.39 3.12 -18.07
CA THR A 219 22.76 2.58 -17.94
C THR A 219 23.40 3.21 -16.72
N PRO A 220 23.98 2.39 -15.79
CA PRO A 220 24.55 2.84 -14.52
C PRO A 220 25.75 3.74 -14.69
#